data_88d198710a0e75438aef42c15f51f17c
#
_entry.id   88d198710a0e75438aef42c15f51f17c
#
_cell.length_a   1.000
_cell.length_b   1.000
_cell.length_c   1.000
_cell.angle_alpha   90.00
_cell.angle_beta   90.00
_cell.angle_gamma   90.00
#
_symmetry.space_group_name_H-M   'P 1'
#
loop_
_entity.id
_entity.type
_entity.pdbx_description
1 polymer ?
#
loop_
_entity_poly.entity_id
_entity_poly.type
_entity_poly.pdbx_seq_one_letter_code
_entity_poly.pdbx_strand_id
1 'polypeptide(L)'
;RDIAQLAVMGLVSLAALAALVRVAITRQPGRHHIVIPAILRGAEASRFAWLRHLPMALFVAGMPFAMLAVADPYSSLVAQTVTYPGRRIALMIDASDSMQASFTAPSLNSRNDVQPAFFTTVGAAQRFVELRRKGKYRDLMSLIEFGSTAYVITPFTSDYDNLLLSMSLIGDPVEFSSFPESGTVIASALEESIEIFRAFD
;
A
#
# COMPACT_ATOMS: atom_id res chain seq x y z
N ARG A 1 -8.28 -16.08 10.90
CA ARG A 1 -8.73 -17.00 9.80
C ARG A 1 -7.58 -17.87 9.33
N ASP A 2 -6.35 -17.39 9.37
CA ASP A 2 -5.19 -18.05 8.76
C ASP A 2 -4.69 -19.26 9.56
N ILE A 3 -4.78 -19.21 10.89
CA ILE A 3 -4.34 -20.33 11.76
C ILE A 3 -5.21 -21.58 11.57
N ALA A 4 -6.52 -21.40 11.38
CA ALA A 4 -7.42 -22.52 11.13
C ALA A 4 -7.18 -23.17 9.77
N GLN A 5 -6.86 -22.40 8.73
CA GLN A 5 -6.51 -22.92 7.41
C GLN A 5 -5.18 -23.66 7.44
N LEU A 6 -4.17 -23.15 8.14
CA LEU A 6 -2.89 -23.83 8.33
C LEU A 6 -3.05 -25.15 9.11
N ALA A 7 -3.90 -25.17 10.14
CA ALA A 7 -4.20 -26.38 10.89
C ALA A 7 -4.90 -27.43 10.02
N VAL A 8 -5.88 -27.05 9.21
CA VAL A 8 -6.59 -27.96 8.30
C VAL A 8 -5.63 -28.51 7.23
N MET A 9 -4.80 -27.67 6.63
CA MET A 9 -3.80 -28.11 5.65
C MET A 9 -2.78 -29.07 6.27
N GLY A 10 -2.32 -28.80 7.49
CA GLY A 10 -1.43 -29.68 8.24
C GLY A 10 -2.06 -31.06 8.50
N LEU A 11 -3.33 -31.08 8.88
CA LEU A 11 -4.07 -32.29 9.18
C LEU A 11 -4.31 -33.15 7.93
N VAL A 12 -4.67 -32.52 6.80
CA VAL A 12 -4.84 -33.20 5.50
C VAL A 12 -3.53 -33.84 5.03
N SER A 13 -2.43 -33.13 5.22
CA SER A 13 -1.09 -33.62 4.84
C SER A 13 -0.63 -34.80 5.68
N LEU A 14 -0.88 -34.73 6.97
CA LEU A 14 -0.55 -35.80 7.91
C LEU A 14 -1.40 -37.06 7.59
N ALA A 15 -2.66 -36.87 7.23
CA ALA A 15 -3.54 -37.93 6.80
C ALA A 15 -3.08 -38.58 5.46
N ALA A 16 -2.67 -37.75 4.49
CA ALA A 16 -2.13 -38.22 3.22
C ALA A 16 -0.82 -38.99 3.41
N LEU A 17 0.07 -38.48 4.26
CA LEU A 17 1.31 -39.17 4.61
C LEU A 17 1.04 -40.50 5.30
N ALA A 18 0.13 -40.54 6.27
CA ALA A 18 -0.27 -41.78 6.96
C ALA A 18 -0.88 -42.78 5.99
N ALA A 19 -1.71 -42.35 5.05
CA ALA A 19 -2.27 -43.18 4.01
C ALA A 19 -1.19 -43.78 3.08
N LEU A 20 -0.21 -42.95 2.65
CA LEU A 20 0.92 -43.38 1.83
C LEU A 20 1.79 -44.41 2.56
N VAL A 21 2.12 -44.17 3.84
CA VAL A 21 2.89 -45.06 4.69
C VAL A 21 2.10 -46.40 4.88
N ARG A 22 0.82 -46.32 5.13
CA ARG A 22 -0.04 -47.50 5.27
C ARG A 22 -0.06 -48.33 3.98
N VAL A 23 -0.22 -47.68 2.80
CA VAL A 23 -0.18 -48.40 1.50
C VAL A 23 1.20 -49.00 1.25
N ALA A 24 2.29 -48.33 1.63
CA ALA A 24 3.64 -48.86 1.50
C ALA A 24 3.88 -50.10 2.39
N ILE A 25 3.36 -50.08 3.63
CA ILE A 25 3.51 -51.17 4.60
C ILE A 25 2.55 -52.32 4.30
N THR A 26 1.29 -52.02 3.91
CA THR A 26 0.26 -53.03 3.66
C THR A 26 0.33 -53.67 2.26
N ARG A 27 1.14 -53.11 1.34
CA ARG A 27 1.50 -53.78 0.11
C ARG A 27 2.32 -55.02 0.46
N GLN A 28 1.63 -56.03 0.95
CA GLN A 28 2.17 -57.38 0.89
C GLN A 28 2.46 -57.68 -0.58
N PRO A 29 3.66 -58.12 -0.93
CA PRO A 29 3.91 -58.61 -2.28
C PRO A 29 2.90 -59.72 -2.53
N GLY A 30 1.84 -59.38 -3.31
CA GLY A 30 0.93 -60.40 -3.76
C GLY A 30 1.77 -61.52 -4.32
N ARG A 31 1.56 -62.71 -3.83
CA ARG A 31 2.17 -63.93 -4.36
C ARG A 31 1.62 -64.21 -5.77
N HIS A 32 1.89 -63.29 -6.68
CA HIS A 32 1.87 -63.60 -8.08
C HIS A 32 3.09 -64.51 -8.31
N HIS A 33 2.89 -65.75 -8.43
CA HIS A 33 3.89 -66.73 -8.93
C HIS A 33 4.22 -66.33 -10.37
N ILE A 34 5.00 -65.25 -10.53
CA ILE A 34 5.71 -64.98 -11.77
C ILE A 34 6.78 -66.07 -11.80
N VAL A 35 6.67 -67.00 -12.73
CA VAL A 35 7.72 -67.99 -12.99
C VAL A 35 8.93 -67.23 -13.50
N ILE A 36 9.79 -66.81 -12.56
CA ILE A 36 11.05 -66.14 -12.89
C ILE A 36 11.95 -67.24 -13.49
N PRO A 37 12.46 -67.06 -14.73
CA PRO A 37 13.40 -68.00 -15.32
C PRO A 37 14.55 -68.26 -14.33
N ALA A 38 14.99 -69.50 -14.24
CA ALA A 38 16.00 -69.99 -13.28
C ALA A 38 17.30 -69.17 -13.31
N ILE A 39 17.56 -68.50 -14.42
CA ILE A 39 18.70 -67.60 -14.63
C ILE A 39 18.75 -66.41 -13.64
N LEU A 40 17.60 -65.94 -13.15
CA LEU A 40 17.54 -64.81 -12.20
C LEU A 40 17.56 -65.25 -10.73
N ARG A 41 17.56 -66.51 -10.42
CA ARG A 41 17.61 -67.03 -9.04
C ARG A 41 18.92 -66.73 -8.30
N GLY A 42 20.00 -66.38 -9.03
CA GLY A 42 21.32 -66.08 -8.47
C GLY A 42 21.63 -64.58 -8.41
N ALA A 43 20.68 -63.71 -8.73
CA ALA A 43 20.88 -62.29 -8.62
C ALA A 43 20.94 -61.88 -7.13
N GLU A 44 22.16 -61.68 -6.63
CA GLU A 44 22.38 -61.12 -5.30
C GLU A 44 21.64 -59.82 -5.18
N ALA A 45 21.01 -59.59 -4.05
CA ALA A 45 20.32 -58.32 -3.79
C ALA A 45 21.32 -57.17 -3.96
N SER A 46 21.16 -56.41 -5.01
CA SER A 46 22.02 -55.26 -5.30
C SER A 46 22.15 -54.37 -4.07
N ARG A 47 23.39 -53.97 -3.69
CA ARG A 47 23.63 -53.00 -2.62
C ARG A 47 22.87 -51.70 -2.83
N PHE A 48 22.43 -51.44 -4.03
CA PHE A 48 21.64 -50.26 -4.41
C PHE A 48 20.13 -50.46 -4.38
N ALA A 49 19.66 -51.64 -3.86
CA ALA A 49 18.20 -51.92 -3.79
C ALA A 49 17.41 -50.83 -3.01
N TRP A 50 18.05 -50.09 -2.11
CA TRP A 50 17.47 -49.00 -1.38
C TRP A 50 17.19 -47.76 -2.26
N LEU A 51 17.94 -47.57 -3.39
CA LEU A 51 17.72 -46.45 -4.32
C LEU A 51 16.31 -46.46 -4.92
N ARG A 52 15.65 -47.60 -4.99
CA ARG A 52 14.25 -47.68 -5.45
C ARG A 52 13.28 -46.90 -4.57
N HIS A 53 13.63 -46.63 -3.32
CA HIS A 53 12.84 -45.85 -2.38
C HIS A 53 13.22 -44.36 -2.36
N LEU A 54 14.32 -44.00 -3.02
CA LEU A 54 14.82 -42.61 -3.08
C LEU A 54 13.79 -41.60 -3.64
N PRO A 55 13.07 -41.89 -4.75
CA PRO A 55 12.07 -40.96 -5.26
C PRO A 55 10.95 -40.70 -4.25
N MET A 56 10.53 -41.73 -3.52
CA MET A 56 9.49 -41.60 -2.50
C MET A 56 9.98 -40.82 -1.29
N ALA A 57 11.23 -41.04 -0.87
CA ALA A 57 11.85 -40.29 0.22
C ALA A 57 12.01 -38.79 -0.12
N LEU A 58 12.45 -38.49 -1.35
CA LEU A 58 12.56 -37.15 -1.85
C LEU A 58 11.21 -36.43 -1.96
N PHE A 59 10.18 -37.15 -2.41
CA PHE A 59 8.80 -36.62 -2.47
C PHE A 59 8.28 -36.27 -1.08
N VAL A 60 8.47 -37.15 -0.10
CA VAL A 60 8.04 -36.92 1.29
C VAL A 60 8.84 -35.77 1.91
N ALA A 61 10.14 -35.69 1.65
CA ALA A 61 10.99 -34.59 2.15
C ALA A 61 10.66 -33.24 1.49
N GLY A 62 10.27 -33.23 0.22
CA GLY A 62 9.89 -32.01 -0.53
C GLY A 62 8.49 -31.48 -0.17
N MET A 63 7.61 -32.32 0.35
CA MET A 63 6.23 -31.94 0.66
C MET A 63 6.07 -30.77 1.64
N PRO A 64 6.82 -30.70 2.76
CA PRO A 64 6.76 -29.54 3.67
C PRO A 64 7.24 -28.25 3.00
N PHE A 65 8.20 -28.29 2.10
CA PHE A 65 8.65 -27.12 1.34
C PHE A 65 7.60 -26.65 0.33
N ALA A 66 6.94 -27.59 -0.35
CA ALA A 66 5.82 -27.27 -1.22
C ALA A 66 4.66 -26.63 -0.44
N MET A 67 4.39 -27.11 0.76
CA MET A 67 3.39 -26.52 1.65
C MET A 67 3.74 -25.12 2.11
N LEU A 68 4.99 -24.89 2.48
CA LEU A 68 5.48 -23.55 2.83
C LEU A 68 5.35 -22.60 1.64
N ALA A 69 5.63 -23.07 0.42
CA ALA A 69 5.50 -22.27 -0.79
C ALA A 69 4.04 -21.91 -1.09
N VAL A 70 3.10 -22.84 -0.89
CA VAL A 70 1.67 -22.60 -1.09
C VAL A 70 1.06 -21.75 0.03
N ALA A 71 1.57 -21.88 1.25
CA ALA A 71 1.11 -21.10 2.40
C ALA A 71 1.51 -19.62 2.29
N ASP A 72 2.46 -19.28 1.42
CA ASP A 72 2.97 -17.92 1.18
C ASP A 72 3.10 -17.14 2.51
N PRO A 73 3.94 -17.61 3.46
CA PRO A 73 4.05 -16.98 4.77
C PRO A 73 4.77 -15.64 4.62
N TYR A 74 4.03 -14.58 4.25
CA TYR A 74 4.56 -13.22 4.35
C TYR A 74 4.23 -12.64 5.72
N SER A 75 5.22 -12.22 6.44
CA SER A 75 5.05 -11.37 7.60
C SER A 75 4.96 -9.93 7.09
N SER A 76 3.75 -9.39 7.00
CA SER A 76 3.60 -7.94 6.90
C SER A 76 4.13 -7.36 8.20
N LEU A 77 5.30 -6.76 8.16
CA LEU A 77 5.72 -5.80 9.18
C LEU A 77 4.78 -4.59 9.04
N VAL A 78 3.55 -4.75 9.51
CA VAL A 78 2.70 -3.61 9.77
C VAL A 78 3.35 -2.90 10.96
N ALA A 79 4.23 -1.95 10.65
CA ALA A 79 4.56 -0.94 11.62
C ALA A 79 3.22 -0.26 11.97
N GLN A 80 2.62 -0.66 13.09
CA GLN A 80 1.49 0.09 13.65
C GLN A 80 2.05 1.45 14.05
N THR A 81 2.11 2.36 13.09
CA THR A 81 2.23 3.77 13.40
C THR A 81 0.96 4.12 14.16
N VAL A 82 1.09 4.29 15.48
CA VAL A 82 0.00 4.81 16.30
C VAL A 82 -0.35 6.18 15.73
N THR A 83 -1.41 6.19 14.91
CA THR A 83 -1.88 7.42 14.26
C THR A 83 -2.84 8.08 15.24
N TYR A 84 -2.45 9.22 15.77
CA TYR A 84 -3.35 10.03 16.56
C TYR A 84 -4.38 10.69 15.64
N PRO A 85 -5.68 10.71 16.03
CA PRO A 85 -6.70 11.39 15.25
C PRO A 85 -6.31 12.85 15.07
N GLY A 86 -6.34 13.31 13.85
CA GLY A 86 -6.04 14.69 13.47
C GLY A 86 -7.30 15.56 13.42
N ARG A 87 -7.11 16.77 12.97
CA ARG A 87 -8.17 17.76 12.72
C ARG A 87 -8.55 17.74 11.25
N ARG A 88 -9.71 18.28 10.94
CA ARG A 88 -10.10 18.67 9.59
C ARG A 88 -9.70 20.13 9.38
N ILE A 89 -8.93 20.39 8.34
CA ILE A 89 -8.36 21.72 8.04
C ILE A 89 -8.64 22.03 6.57
N ALA A 90 -9.43 23.05 6.29
CA ALA A 90 -9.59 23.57 4.95
C ALA A 90 -8.60 24.72 4.73
N LEU A 91 -7.75 24.59 3.72
CA LEU A 91 -6.83 25.61 3.28
C LEU A 91 -7.49 26.38 2.13
N MET A 92 -7.73 27.66 2.34
CA MET A 92 -8.33 28.55 1.33
C MET A 92 -7.28 29.53 0.85
N ILE A 93 -7.00 29.52 -0.45
CA ILE A 93 -5.98 30.36 -1.11
C ILE A 93 -6.71 31.37 -2.00
N ASP A 94 -6.48 32.63 -1.71
CA ASP A 94 -6.98 33.74 -2.52
C ASP A 94 -6.13 33.88 -3.79
N ALA A 95 -6.78 33.74 -4.95
CA ALA A 95 -6.18 33.88 -6.27
C ALA A 95 -6.70 35.13 -7.02
N SER A 96 -7.33 36.06 -6.31
CA SER A 96 -7.85 37.30 -6.90
C SER A 96 -6.75 38.22 -7.44
N ASP A 97 -7.12 39.19 -8.29
CA ASP A 97 -6.19 40.14 -8.91
C ASP A 97 -5.35 40.92 -7.90
N SER A 98 -5.87 41.17 -6.71
CA SER A 98 -5.11 41.85 -5.65
C SER A 98 -3.87 41.08 -5.19
N MET A 99 -3.88 39.74 -5.38
CA MET A 99 -2.76 38.86 -5.04
C MET A 99 -1.60 38.92 -6.05
N GLN A 100 -1.77 39.66 -7.16
CA GLN A 100 -0.68 39.99 -8.09
C GLN A 100 0.26 41.08 -7.52
N ALA A 101 -0.17 41.79 -6.48
CA ALA A 101 0.68 42.74 -5.82
C ALA A 101 1.97 42.10 -5.30
N SER A 102 3.08 42.77 -5.52
CA SER A 102 4.39 42.26 -5.11
C SER A 102 4.53 42.22 -3.60
N PHE A 103 4.93 41.07 -3.09
CA PHE A 103 5.19 40.86 -1.67
C PHE A 103 6.51 40.12 -1.47
N THR A 104 7.36 40.63 -0.58
CA THR A 104 8.65 40.00 -0.26
C THR A 104 8.59 39.29 1.08
N ALA A 105 8.78 37.97 1.06
CA ALA A 105 8.94 37.17 2.26
C ALA A 105 10.14 36.19 2.08
N PRO A 106 11.36 36.64 2.39
CA PRO A 106 12.59 35.88 2.12
C PRO A 106 12.62 34.50 2.77
N SER A 107 11.88 34.31 3.87
CA SER A 107 11.78 33.03 4.58
C SER A 107 10.87 32.01 3.88
N LEU A 108 10.02 32.44 2.96
CA LEU A 108 9.04 31.59 2.26
C LEU A 108 9.35 31.47 0.77
N ASN A 109 9.96 32.47 0.19
CA ASN A 109 10.35 32.45 -1.22
C ASN A 109 11.76 31.90 -1.35
N SER A 110 11.92 30.82 -2.09
CA SER A 110 13.22 30.18 -2.34
C SER A 110 14.19 31.07 -3.14
N ARG A 111 13.70 32.13 -3.75
CA ARG A 111 14.45 33.15 -4.48
C ARG A 111 14.17 34.52 -3.84
N ASN A 112 15.20 35.32 -3.68
CA ASN A 112 15.09 36.72 -3.20
C ASN A 112 14.38 37.64 -4.22
N ASP A 113 13.62 37.05 -5.14
CA ASP A 113 12.92 37.80 -6.17
C ASP A 113 11.60 38.36 -5.62
N VAL A 114 11.28 39.55 -6.04
CA VAL A 114 9.98 40.18 -5.79
C VAL A 114 8.93 39.43 -6.59
N GLN A 115 8.09 38.68 -5.92
CA GLN A 115 7.06 37.86 -6.53
C GLN A 115 5.67 38.33 -6.12
N PRO A 116 4.61 38.02 -6.89
CA PRO A 116 3.23 38.17 -6.47
C PRO A 116 2.95 37.55 -5.10
N ALA A 117 2.10 38.23 -4.31
CA ALA A 117 1.71 37.76 -2.96
C ALA A 117 1.11 36.36 -3.00
N PHE A 118 0.46 35.96 -4.11
CA PHE A 118 -0.08 34.64 -4.35
C PHE A 118 0.97 33.54 -4.12
N PHE A 119 2.14 33.63 -4.76
CA PHE A 119 3.19 32.59 -4.63
C PHE A 119 3.75 32.51 -3.21
N THR A 120 3.80 33.63 -2.51
CA THR A 120 4.18 33.65 -1.08
C THR A 120 3.14 32.92 -0.23
N THR A 121 1.86 33.13 -0.53
CA THR A 121 0.76 32.46 0.17
C THR A 121 0.76 30.95 -0.10
N VAL A 122 0.94 30.53 -1.35
CA VAL A 122 1.10 29.12 -1.71
C VAL A 122 2.29 28.48 -1.00
N GLY A 123 3.44 29.19 -0.99
CA GLY A 123 4.64 28.72 -0.27
C GLY A 123 4.43 28.58 1.23
N ALA A 124 3.69 29.50 1.84
CA ALA A 124 3.32 29.42 3.25
C ALA A 124 2.41 28.22 3.54
N ALA A 125 1.42 27.99 2.67
CA ALA A 125 0.53 26.84 2.76
C ALA A 125 1.29 25.51 2.59
N GLN A 126 2.19 25.41 1.62
CA GLN A 126 3.08 24.25 1.44
C GLN A 126 3.90 24.00 2.70
N ARG A 127 4.50 25.03 3.24
CA ARG A 127 5.29 24.93 4.48
C ARG A 127 4.46 24.47 5.67
N PHE A 128 3.24 24.95 5.78
CA PHE A 128 2.29 24.50 6.80
C PHE A 128 2.00 23.02 6.67
N VAL A 129 1.67 22.52 5.46
CA VAL A 129 1.40 21.09 5.19
C VAL A 129 2.62 20.24 5.52
N GLU A 130 3.83 20.65 5.12
CA GLU A 130 5.07 19.93 5.46
C GLU A 130 5.29 19.81 6.97
N LEU A 131 5.01 20.88 7.72
CA LEU A 131 5.13 20.86 9.18
C LEU A 131 4.10 19.92 9.81
N ARG A 132 2.87 19.90 9.29
CA ARG A 132 1.83 18.98 9.76
C ARG A 132 2.17 17.52 9.41
N ARG A 133 2.71 17.27 8.23
CA ARG A 133 3.19 15.96 7.79
C ARG A 133 4.23 15.36 8.74
N LYS A 134 5.14 16.18 9.26
CA LYS A 134 6.16 15.76 10.25
C LYS A 134 5.60 15.55 11.65
N GLY A 135 4.37 16.02 11.90
CA GLY A 135 3.71 15.87 13.18
C GLY A 135 3.20 14.44 13.43
N LYS A 136 2.86 14.15 14.67
CA LYS A 136 2.30 12.87 15.11
C LYS A 136 0.81 12.69 14.77
N TYR A 137 0.10 13.77 14.47
CA TYR A 137 -1.32 13.77 14.14
C TYR A 137 -1.51 13.63 12.63
N ARG A 138 -2.51 12.85 12.23
CA ARG A 138 -2.95 12.74 10.84
C ARG A 138 -4.15 13.65 10.62
N ASP A 139 -3.89 14.86 10.18
CA ASP A 139 -4.95 15.80 9.82
C ASP A 139 -5.54 15.43 8.45
N LEU A 140 -6.84 15.65 8.29
CA LEU A 140 -7.49 15.66 6.99
C LEU A 140 -7.46 17.10 6.47
N MET A 141 -6.84 17.31 5.34
CA MET A 141 -6.70 18.64 4.75
C MET A 141 -7.40 18.71 3.40
N SER A 142 -8.05 19.81 3.13
CA SER A 142 -8.59 20.16 1.82
C SER A 142 -7.95 21.46 1.31
N LEU A 143 -7.92 21.62 0.00
CA LEU A 143 -7.41 22.79 -0.70
C LEU A 143 -8.51 23.41 -1.53
N ILE A 144 -8.79 24.69 -1.28
CA ILE A 144 -9.76 25.50 -1.99
C ILE A 144 -9.02 26.72 -2.53
N GLU A 145 -9.17 26.98 -3.81
CA GLU A 145 -8.72 28.21 -4.46
C GLU A 145 -9.92 29.07 -4.77
N PHE A 146 -9.84 30.37 -4.52
CA PHE A 146 -10.95 31.25 -4.74
C PHE A 146 -10.56 32.64 -5.25
N GLY A 147 -11.48 33.18 -6.04
CA GLY A 147 -11.52 34.56 -6.49
C GLY A 147 -12.95 35.09 -6.31
N SER A 148 -13.65 35.40 -7.39
CA SER A 148 -15.10 35.66 -7.37
C SER A 148 -15.92 34.37 -7.16
N THR A 149 -15.37 33.21 -7.52
CA THR A 149 -15.92 31.88 -7.29
C THR A 149 -14.90 31.03 -6.54
N ALA A 150 -15.35 30.02 -5.81
CA ALA A 150 -14.48 29.09 -5.11
C ALA A 150 -14.44 27.73 -5.82
N TYR A 151 -13.25 27.15 -5.88
CA TYR A 151 -12.99 25.87 -6.52
C TYR A 151 -12.31 24.91 -5.53
N VAL A 152 -12.88 23.72 -5.38
CA VAL A 152 -12.25 22.66 -4.57
C VAL A 152 -11.19 21.99 -5.42
N ILE A 153 -9.94 22.28 -5.15
CA ILE A 153 -8.79 21.68 -5.85
C ILE A 153 -8.54 20.27 -5.32
N THR A 154 -8.60 20.11 -4.00
CA THR A 154 -8.40 18.81 -3.35
C THR A 154 -9.40 18.68 -2.20
N PRO A 155 -10.27 17.67 -2.20
CA PRO A 155 -11.17 17.38 -1.10
C PRO A 155 -10.37 16.90 0.13
N PHE A 156 -11.05 16.70 1.27
CA PHE A 156 -10.37 16.23 2.49
C PHE A 156 -9.60 14.94 2.26
N THR A 157 -8.30 15.00 2.45
CA THR A 157 -7.39 13.86 2.31
C THR A 157 -6.33 13.85 3.41
N SER A 158 -5.84 12.68 3.74
CA SER A 158 -4.64 12.48 4.57
C SER A 158 -3.38 12.24 3.71
N ASP A 159 -3.53 12.28 2.39
CA ASP A 159 -2.42 12.18 1.44
C ASP A 159 -1.78 13.56 1.22
N TYR A 160 -0.79 13.85 2.07
CA TYR A 160 -0.08 15.13 2.00
C TYR A 160 0.78 15.28 0.74
N ASP A 161 1.20 14.17 0.11
CA ASP A 161 1.99 14.23 -1.12
C ASP A 161 1.13 14.70 -2.29
N ASN A 162 -0.11 14.19 -2.39
CA ASN A 162 -1.08 14.66 -3.36
C ASN A 162 -1.46 16.13 -3.12
N LEU A 163 -1.66 16.52 -1.86
CA LEU A 163 -1.98 17.90 -1.51
C LEU A 163 -0.84 18.88 -1.90
N LEU A 164 0.41 18.50 -1.62
CA LEU A 164 1.59 19.30 -1.99
C LEU A 164 1.76 19.38 -3.51
N LEU A 165 1.45 18.30 -4.23
CA LEU A 165 1.44 18.31 -5.69
C LEU A 165 0.38 19.27 -6.23
N SER A 166 -0.83 19.24 -5.72
CA SER A 166 -1.91 20.17 -6.09
C SER A 166 -1.50 21.62 -5.84
N MET A 167 -0.88 21.89 -4.68
CA MET A 167 -0.34 23.24 -4.37
C MET A 167 0.77 23.67 -5.33
N SER A 168 1.62 22.73 -5.78
CA SER A 168 2.66 23.07 -6.74
C SER A 168 2.10 23.40 -8.12
N LEU A 169 0.97 22.76 -8.50
CA LEU A 169 0.30 23.03 -9.76
C LEU A 169 -0.37 24.40 -9.77
N ILE A 170 -1.17 24.75 -8.75
CA ILE A 170 -1.76 26.10 -8.65
C ILE A 170 -0.69 27.19 -8.48
N GLY A 171 0.45 26.85 -7.89
CA GLY A 171 1.60 27.74 -7.75
C GLY A 171 2.42 27.91 -9.02
N ASP A 172 1.99 27.36 -10.16
CA ASP A 172 2.64 27.60 -11.45
C ASP A 172 2.23 28.98 -12.01
N PRO A 173 3.19 29.80 -12.48
CA PRO A 173 2.89 31.13 -13.03
C PRO A 173 1.94 31.10 -14.22
N VAL A 174 1.94 30.03 -15.02
CA VAL A 174 1.05 29.90 -16.18
C VAL A 174 -0.38 29.65 -15.72
N GLU A 175 -0.57 28.77 -14.75
CA GLU A 175 -1.89 28.48 -14.16
C GLU A 175 -2.45 29.72 -13.48
N PHE A 176 -1.67 30.42 -12.66
CA PHE A 176 -2.09 31.65 -12.01
C PHE A 176 -2.48 32.76 -13.01
N SER A 177 -1.75 32.90 -14.13
CA SER A 177 -2.07 33.89 -15.16
C SER A 177 -3.33 33.53 -15.95
N SER A 178 -3.73 32.26 -15.97
CA SER A 178 -4.92 31.77 -16.66
C SER A 178 -6.14 31.69 -15.75
N PHE A 179 -6.00 31.96 -14.45
CA PHE A 179 -7.10 31.94 -13.50
C PHE A 179 -8.10 33.06 -13.83
N PRO A 180 -9.37 32.72 -14.13
CA PRO A 180 -10.30 33.65 -14.79
C PRO A 180 -10.96 34.67 -13.85
N GLU A 181 -10.63 34.64 -12.56
CA GLU A 181 -11.45 35.24 -11.52
C GLU A 181 -10.79 36.51 -10.93
N SER A 182 -11.24 37.68 -11.38
CA SER A 182 -10.68 38.98 -10.95
C SER A 182 -11.18 39.50 -9.59
N GLY A 183 -12.33 38.97 -9.10
CA GLY A 183 -12.95 39.40 -7.84
C GLY A 183 -12.50 38.61 -6.63
N THR A 184 -12.89 39.06 -5.43
CA THR A 184 -12.65 38.37 -4.16
C THR A 184 -13.97 38.21 -3.42
N VAL A 185 -14.52 36.97 -3.40
CA VAL A 185 -15.76 36.64 -2.69
C VAL A 185 -15.47 35.58 -1.63
N ILE A 186 -15.05 36.04 -0.45
CA ILE A 186 -14.73 35.16 0.68
C ILE A 186 -15.93 34.29 1.10
N ALA A 187 -17.16 34.81 0.95
CA ALA A 187 -18.38 34.08 1.28
C ALA A 187 -18.50 32.78 0.45
N SER A 188 -18.17 32.81 -0.86
CA SER A 188 -18.19 31.64 -1.73
C SER A 188 -17.20 30.57 -1.25
N ALA A 189 -15.99 30.97 -0.84
CA ALA A 189 -15.00 30.05 -0.30
C ALA A 189 -15.44 29.40 1.03
N LEU A 190 -16.12 30.18 1.89
CA LEU A 190 -16.67 29.68 3.14
C LEU A 190 -17.84 28.71 2.91
N GLU A 191 -18.74 29.03 2.00
CA GLU A 191 -19.87 28.13 1.63
C GLU A 191 -19.34 26.80 1.12
N GLU A 192 -18.40 26.83 0.18
CA GLU A 192 -17.76 25.63 -0.36
C GLU A 192 -17.04 24.81 0.72
N SER A 193 -16.32 25.49 1.60
CA SER A 193 -15.67 24.87 2.76
C SER A 193 -16.69 24.16 3.66
N ILE A 194 -17.81 24.79 3.98
CA ILE A 194 -18.88 24.20 4.81
C ILE A 194 -19.48 22.98 4.14
N GLU A 195 -19.69 23.03 2.83
CA GLU A 195 -20.22 21.87 2.07
C GLU A 195 -19.29 20.69 2.12
N ILE A 196 -17.98 20.91 1.95
CA ILE A 196 -16.99 19.84 2.09
C ILE A 196 -16.99 19.26 3.51
N PHE A 197 -17.09 20.10 4.55
CA PHE A 197 -17.16 19.61 5.93
C PHE A 197 -18.41 18.75 6.15
N ARG A 198 -19.56 19.14 5.60
CA ARG A 198 -20.83 18.38 5.70
C ARG A 198 -20.77 17.06 4.93
N ALA A 199 -20.10 17.04 3.78
CA ALA A 199 -19.97 15.83 2.98
C ALA A 199 -19.10 14.75 3.65
N PHE A 200 -18.28 15.12 4.63
CA PHE A 200 -17.39 14.22 5.37
C PHE A 200 -17.91 13.85 6.77
N ASP A 201 -19.07 14.33 7.19
CA ASP A 201 -19.74 13.92 8.42
C ASP A 201 -20.62 12.70 8.19
#